data_e3f5c8ed314f0aef9a32b6814037b917
#
_entry.id   e3f5c8ed314f0aef9a32b6814037b917
#
_cell.length_a   1.000
_cell.length_b   1.000
_cell.length_c   1.000
_cell.angle_alpha   90.00
_cell.angle_beta   90.00
_cell.angle_gamma   90.00
#
_symmetry.space_group_name_H-M   'P 1'
#
loop_
_entity.id
_entity.type
_entity.pdbx_description
1 polymer ?
#
loop_
_entity_poly.entity_id
_entity_poly.type
_entity_poly.pdbx_seq_one_letter_code
_entity_poly.pdbx_strand_id
1 'polypeptide(L)'
;MFQYDFSNHQNRHIRITDMPAEYFQRIQETTRKDPYYPVWHIAPKCGLMNDPNGLCEINGIHHIFYQWFPAGPVHGLKHWYHLTTKDFIHYEDHGVAMYPDTESDSYGCYTGMALKEGEKVHVFYTGIENEEMIPCTCYARFDGEKLTDRKKIVEMDPDQTTMNYRDPYVWKRDSEYWMLTGAESKEHEGILMLYRGKQADSYEYAGRVRLLQNGQEAMLGYMLECPNYYEENQKGVLFCSPMGISSENKYDYKNVFSVVYMIGKPLDTERKEFQFSEMYELDKGFDFYAPQSYEDEKHRRILFGWLGNSKSEYPTDKNNWAHMLTLPREIWIEKDRLIQQPVEELKAASCKXKKHCRAYKGXRMFFXAXRKYRRCVFYRDRKXRWXLFDFKRRWGRILSGQKWYDRSVCGEVWNDPLCKTVREETDCPGYGRSFQYRDFLRSWENGIYFENVYRSCFLCKGEKSERKVLXFEKIX
;
A
#
# COMPACT_ATOMS: atom_id res chain seq x y z
N MET A 1 18.82 7.58 -29.43
CA MET A 1 17.76 7.90 -28.45
C MET A 1 18.36 7.79 -27.05
N PHE A 2 18.33 8.85 -26.26
CA PHE A 2 18.96 8.85 -24.95
C PHE A 2 18.19 7.92 -23.98
N GLN A 3 18.88 7.04 -23.30
CA GLN A 3 18.29 6.11 -22.33
C GLN A 3 19.29 5.89 -21.21
N TYR A 4 18.83 5.94 -19.96
CA TYR A 4 19.66 5.63 -18.81
C TYR A 4 19.74 4.11 -18.62
N ASP A 5 20.94 3.63 -18.37
CA ASP A 5 21.18 2.25 -17.95
C ASP A 5 21.22 2.21 -16.42
N PHE A 6 20.15 1.76 -15.80
CA PHE A 6 20.03 1.70 -14.34
C PHE A 6 20.74 0.49 -13.70
N SER A 7 21.39 -0.36 -14.48
CA SER A 7 22.34 -1.32 -13.91
C SER A 7 23.58 -0.57 -13.36
N ASN A 8 23.90 0.58 -13.95
CA ASN A 8 24.89 1.51 -13.39
C ASN A 8 24.26 2.29 -12.24
N HIS A 9 24.77 2.09 -11.03
CA HIS A 9 24.28 2.72 -9.81
C HIS A 9 24.32 4.24 -9.87
N GLN A 10 25.28 4.84 -10.54
CA GLN A 10 25.36 6.30 -10.67
C GLN A 10 24.11 6.89 -11.34
N ASN A 11 23.52 6.17 -12.31
CA ASN A 11 22.30 6.61 -12.98
C ASN A 11 21.08 6.58 -12.05
N ARG A 12 21.17 5.86 -10.93
CA ARG A 12 20.10 5.84 -9.92
C ARG A 12 20.14 7.06 -8.99
N HIS A 13 21.21 7.84 -9.05
CA HIS A 13 21.36 9.06 -8.24
C HIS A 13 21.26 10.34 -9.07
N ILE A 14 20.78 10.23 -10.32
CA ILE A 14 20.57 11.40 -11.15
C ILE A 14 19.45 12.28 -10.57
N ARG A 15 19.73 13.58 -10.46
CA ARG A 15 18.75 14.56 -9.96
C ARG A 15 17.75 14.89 -11.08
N ILE A 16 16.52 15.14 -10.68
CA ILE A 16 15.48 15.51 -11.65
C ILE A 16 15.87 16.79 -12.42
N THR A 17 16.59 17.70 -11.78
CA THR A 17 17.09 18.94 -12.39
C THR A 17 18.14 18.70 -13.47
N ASP A 18 18.82 17.56 -13.41
CA ASP A 18 19.92 17.24 -14.34
C ASP A 18 19.43 16.33 -15.50
N MET A 19 18.16 15.94 -15.46
CA MET A 19 17.56 15.10 -16.51
C MET A 19 17.22 15.98 -17.73
N PRO A 20 17.58 15.54 -18.95
CA PRO A 20 17.11 16.26 -20.14
C PRO A 20 15.58 16.31 -20.19
N ALA A 21 15.02 17.49 -20.43
CA ALA A 21 13.57 17.69 -20.47
C ALA A 21 12.89 16.75 -21.48
N GLU A 22 13.52 16.51 -22.63
CA GLU A 22 13.02 15.62 -23.67
C GLU A 22 12.96 14.16 -23.21
N TYR A 23 13.92 13.72 -22.39
CA TYR A 23 13.90 12.39 -21.79
C TYR A 23 12.69 12.26 -20.87
N PHE A 24 12.54 13.22 -19.97
CA PHE A 24 11.48 13.23 -18.96
C PHE A 24 10.09 13.23 -19.62
N GLN A 25 9.91 14.10 -20.63
CA GLN A 25 8.66 14.18 -21.39
C GLN A 25 8.34 12.84 -22.08
N ARG A 26 9.33 12.22 -22.70
CA ARG A 26 9.17 10.95 -23.43
C ARG A 26 8.73 9.82 -22.49
N ILE A 27 9.39 9.67 -21.33
CA ILE A 27 9.02 8.59 -20.41
C ILE A 27 7.61 8.81 -19.82
N GLN A 28 7.23 10.06 -19.54
CA GLN A 28 5.86 10.38 -19.13
C GLN A 28 4.82 10.04 -20.21
N GLU A 29 5.13 10.35 -21.46
CA GLU A 29 4.24 10.00 -22.59
C GLU A 29 4.09 8.47 -22.73
N THR A 30 5.17 7.72 -22.53
CA THR A 30 5.13 6.26 -22.59
C THR A 30 4.25 5.70 -21.46
N THR A 31 4.44 6.20 -20.25
CA THR A 31 3.63 5.84 -19.07
C THR A 31 2.14 6.12 -19.33
N ARG A 32 1.83 7.30 -19.82
CA ARG A 32 0.44 7.72 -20.06
C ARG A 32 -0.28 6.85 -21.08
N LYS A 33 0.46 6.28 -22.04
CA LYS A 33 -0.09 5.40 -23.10
C LYS A 33 -0.21 3.94 -22.65
N ASP A 34 0.31 3.59 -21.47
CA ASP A 34 0.25 2.21 -20.97
C ASP A 34 -1.20 1.80 -20.72
N PRO A 35 -1.69 0.71 -21.34
CA PRO A 35 -3.04 0.24 -21.07
C PRO A 35 -3.26 -0.26 -19.64
N TYR A 36 -2.20 -0.53 -18.91
CA TYR A 36 -2.25 -0.96 -17.49
C TYR A 36 -2.21 0.20 -16.51
N TYR A 37 -2.01 1.44 -16.97
CA TYR A 37 -1.99 2.60 -16.06
C TYR A 37 -3.34 2.70 -15.34
N PRO A 38 -3.34 2.76 -13.99
CA PRO A 38 -4.58 2.62 -13.22
C PRO A 38 -5.50 3.82 -13.38
N VAL A 39 -6.80 3.58 -13.23
CA VAL A 39 -7.83 4.63 -13.27
C VAL A 39 -8.13 5.17 -11.89
N TRP A 40 -7.98 4.34 -10.86
CA TRP A 40 -8.43 4.63 -9.49
C TRP A 40 -7.28 4.77 -8.48
N HIS A 41 -6.19 4.02 -8.69
CA HIS A 41 -5.05 4.04 -7.78
C HIS A 41 -4.15 5.24 -8.11
N ILE A 42 -3.52 5.79 -7.09
CA ILE A 42 -2.43 6.75 -7.27
C ILE A 42 -1.24 5.98 -7.84
N ALA A 43 -0.73 6.43 -8.98
CA ALA A 43 0.45 5.87 -9.64
C ALA A 43 1.34 7.01 -10.14
N PRO A 44 2.66 6.78 -10.29
CA PRO A 44 3.57 7.87 -10.66
C PRO A 44 3.41 8.24 -12.14
N LYS A 45 3.63 9.50 -12.48
CA LYS A 45 3.63 9.97 -13.88
C LYS A 45 4.65 9.22 -14.75
N CYS A 46 5.71 8.75 -14.14
CA CYS A 46 6.78 7.92 -14.68
C CYS A 46 7.70 7.53 -13.52
N GLY A 47 8.63 6.64 -13.78
CA GLY A 47 9.59 6.23 -12.78
C GLY A 47 8.99 5.29 -11.74
N LEU A 48 9.55 5.27 -10.55
CA LEU A 48 9.12 4.38 -9.49
C LEU A 48 8.57 5.17 -8.30
N MET A 49 7.36 4.81 -7.86
CA MET A 49 6.85 5.27 -6.57
C MET A 49 6.93 4.15 -5.55
N ASN A 50 7.09 4.52 -4.28
CA ASN A 50 6.98 3.56 -3.20
C ASN A 50 6.16 4.16 -2.05
N ASP A 51 6.69 4.27 -0.86
CA ASP A 51 5.97 4.51 0.37
C ASP A 51 5.08 5.76 0.34
N PRO A 52 3.82 5.66 0.81
CA PRO A 52 3.05 6.86 1.14
C PRO A 52 3.74 7.61 2.28
N ASN A 53 3.74 8.93 2.22
CA ASN A 53 4.46 9.80 3.14
C ASN A 53 3.60 10.98 3.55
N GLY A 54 3.87 11.53 4.72
CA GLY A 54 3.37 12.84 5.14
C GLY A 54 1.86 13.01 5.07
N LEU A 55 1.11 11.92 5.28
CA LEU A 55 -0.35 11.92 5.15
C LEU A 55 -0.98 12.82 6.21
N CYS A 56 -1.84 13.76 5.79
CA CYS A 56 -2.57 14.63 6.72
C CYS A 56 -3.79 15.23 6.05
N GLU A 57 -4.66 15.85 6.85
CA GLU A 57 -5.78 16.65 6.32
C GLU A 57 -5.69 18.06 6.89
N ILE A 58 -5.86 19.06 6.03
CA ILE A 58 -5.88 20.48 6.39
C ILE A 58 -7.13 21.09 5.76
N ASN A 59 -8.05 21.56 6.59
CA ASN A 59 -9.27 22.26 6.15
C ASN A 59 -10.07 21.46 5.10
N GLY A 60 -10.25 20.17 5.33
CA GLY A 60 -11.01 19.28 4.44
C GLY A 60 -10.27 18.86 3.18
N ILE A 61 -8.97 19.15 3.09
CA ILE A 61 -8.11 18.73 1.97
C ILE A 61 -7.13 17.70 2.50
N HIS A 62 -7.20 16.48 1.95
CA HIS A 62 -6.24 15.42 2.27
C HIS A 62 -4.98 15.60 1.43
N HIS A 63 -3.85 15.66 2.07
CA HIS A 63 -2.53 15.76 1.45
C HIS A 63 -1.89 14.37 1.46
N ILE A 64 -1.47 13.91 0.30
CA ILE A 64 -0.84 12.60 0.12
C ILE A 64 0.51 12.84 -0.55
N PHE A 65 1.57 12.46 0.12
CA PHE A 65 2.90 12.45 -0.48
C PHE A 65 3.31 11.00 -0.71
N TYR A 66 4.27 10.80 -1.62
CA TYR A 66 4.87 9.49 -1.80
C TYR A 66 6.34 9.63 -2.23
N GLN A 67 7.14 8.66 -1.88
CA GLN A 67 8.51 8.58 -2.38
C GLN A 67 8.49 8.33 -3.89
N TRP A 68 9.36 9.05 -4.60
CA TRP A 68 9.39 9.00 -6.06
C TRP A 68 10.83 9.08 -6.59
N PHE A 69 11.19 8.13 -7.46
CA PHE A 69 12.37 8.24 -8.31
C PHE A 69 11.90 8.49 -9.75
N PRO A 70 12.15 9.69 -10.32
CA PRO A 70 11.55 10.08 -11.60
C PRO A 70 12.15 9.45 -12.84
N ALA A 71 13.43 9.04 -12.79
CA ALA A 71 14.20 8.73 -14.00
C ALA A 71 13.85 7.37 -14.63
N GLY A 72 13.31 6.43 -13.85
CA GLY A 72 12.99 5.09 -14.37
C GLY A 72 12.34 4.19 -13.32
N PRO A 73 11.85 3.01 -13.72
CA PRO A 73 11.10 2.13 -12.85
C PRO A 73 12.00 1.29 -11.93
N VAL A 74 12.93 1.96 -11.25
CA VAL A 74 13.88 1.34 -10.32
C VAL A 74 13.99 2.21 -9.07
N HIS A 75 14.46 1.63 -7.97
CA HIS A 75 14.81 2.44 -6.80
C HIS A 75 16.05 3.28 -7.09
N GLY A 76 15.96 4.56 -6.76
CA GLY A 76 17.04 5.52 -6.94
C GLY A 76 16.83 6.73 -6.03
N LEU A 77 17.40 7.88 -6.38
CA LEU A 77 17.37 9.11 -5.60
C LEU A 77 15.93 9.53 -5.29
N LYS A 78 15.54 9.48 -4.04
CA LYS A 78 14.14 9.69 -3.62
C LYS A 78 13.82 11.17 -3.46
N HIS A 79 12.70 11.53 -4.04
CA HIS A 79 11.99 12.80 -3.86
C HIS A 79 10.66 12.50 -3.18
N TRP A 80 9.98 13.52 -2.62
CA TRP A 80 8.58 13.40 -2.27
C TRP A 80 7.72 14.11 -3.30
N TYR A 81 6.74 13.42 -3.83
CA TYR A 81 5.75 13.93 -4.77
C TYR A 81 4.43 14.18 -4.04
N HIS A 82 3.70 15.23 -4.40
CA HIS A 82 2.53 15.72 -3.65
C HIS A 82 1.26 15.72 -4.48
N LEU A 83 0.22 15.13 -3.92
CA LEU A 83 -1.15 15.17 -4.44
C LEU A 83 -2.08 15.64 -3.34
N THR A 84 -3.20 16.27 -3.73
CA THR A 84 -4.30 16.56 -2.79
C THR A 84 -5.61 16.00 -3.30
N THR A 85 -6.54 15.78 -2.37
CA THR A 85 -7.91 15.36 -2.72
C THR A 85 -8.88 15.81 -1.63
N LYS A 86 -10.13 16.05 -2.02
CA LYS A 86 -11.25 16.30 -1.08
C LYS A 86 -12.17 15.10 -0.97
N ASP A 87 -12.02 14.12 -1.86
CA ASP A 87 -13.01 13.03 -1.98
C ASP A 87 -12.39 11.66 -2.30
N PHE A 88 -11.07 11.55 -2.31
CA PHE A 88 -10.33 10.33 -2.63
C PHE A 88 -10.64 9.74 -4.03
N ILE A 89 -11.26 10.56 -4.89
CA ILE A 89 -11.64 10.18 -6.26
C ILE A 89 -10.93 11.09 -7.26
N HIS A 90 -10.93 12.39 -6.97
CA HIS A 90 -10.32 13.41 -7.82
C HIS A 90 -9.06 13.94 -7.12
N TYR A 91 -7.92 13.74 -7.74
CA TYR A 91 -6.64 14.16 -7.19
C TYR A 91 -6.10 15.35 -7.97
N GLU A 92 -5.64 16.35 -7.24
CA GLU A 92 -4.93 17.50 -7.78
C GLU A 92 -3.43 17.28 -7.61
N ASP A 93 -2.67 17.55 -8.66
CA ASP A 93 -1.24 17.24 -8.78
C ASP A 93 -0.43 18.51 -8.54
N HIS A 94 0.38 18.52 -7.49
CA HIS A 94 1.23 19.64 -7.08
C HIS A 94 2.70 19.44 -7.47
N GLY A 95 3.06 18.26 -7.98
CA GLY A 95 4.44 18.00 -8.39
C GLY A 95 5.35 17.58 -7.22
N VAL A 96 6.64 17.88 -7.37
CA VAL A 96 7.64 17.53 -6.35
C VAL A 96 7.57 18.53 -5.20
N ALA A 97 7.32 18.02 -3.99
CA ALA A 97 7.26 18.84 -2.77
C ALA A 97 8.59 18.85 -2.01
N MET A 98 9.39 17.80 -2.14
CA MET A 98 10.68 17.73 -1.44
C MET A 98 11.75 17.16 -2.38
N TYR A 99 12.79 17.94 -2.56
CA TYR A 99 13.97 17.57 -3.34
C TYR A 99 15.09 17.14 -2.39
N PRO A 100 15.95 16.19 -2.78
CA PRO A 100 17.12 15.83 -1.98
C PRO A 100 18.22 16.88 -2.18
N ASP A 101 18.07 18.05 -1.53
CA ASP A 101 18.87 19.24 -1.80
C ASP A 101 19.43 19.91 -0.53
N THR A 102 19.29 19.26 0.64
CA THR A 102 19.98 19.71 1.85
C THR A 102 21.12 18.76 2.20
N GLU A 103 22.03 19.19 3.07
CA GLU A 103 23.14 18.35 3.55
C GLU A 103 22.63 17.05 4.21
N SER A 104 21.49 17.10 4.87
CA SER A 104 20.93 15.96 5.61
C SER A 104 20.19 14.95 4.73
N ASP A 105 19.93 15.28 3.45
CA ASP A 105 19.18 14.39 2.57
C ASP A 105 19.64 14.39 1.13
N SER A 106 20.89 14.83 0.88
CA SER A 106 21.41 14.98 -0.49
C SER A 106 21.41 13.69 -1.30
N TYR A 107 21.30 12.53 -0.66
CA TYR A 107 21.21 11.20 -1.28
C TYR A 107 19.82 10.55 -1.15
N GLY A 108 18.83 11.31 -0.68
CA GLY A 108 17.44 10.86 -0.72
C GLY A 108 16.58 11.37 0.42
N CYS A 109 15.36 11.75 0.08
CA CYS A 109 14.30 12.03 1.03
C CYS A 109 13.47 10.76 1.18
N TYR A 110 13.77 9.98 2.24
CA TYR A 110 13.14 8.68 2.46
C TYR A 110 11.82 8.82 3.24
N THR A 111 11.29 7.70 3.69
CA THR A 111 9.97 7.60 4.32
C THR A 111 9.82 8.51 5.54
N GLY A 112 8.64 9.09 5.64
CA GLY A 112 8.31 9.97 6.75
C GLY A 112 6.82 10.23 6.87
N MET A 113 6.42 10.87 7.97
CA MET A 113 5.03 11.09 8.31
C MET A 113 4.76 12.56 8.65
N ALA A 114 3.47 12.92 8.76
CA ALA A 114 3.05 14.23 9.22
C ALA A 114 2.27 14.11 10.53
N LEU A 115 2.52 15.05 11.44
CA LEU A 115 1.75 15.22 12.68
C LEU A 115 1.08 16.59 12.65
N LYS A 116 -0.25 16.61 12.58
CA LYS A 116 -1.02 17.84 12.63
C LYS A 116 -1.26 18.25 14.09
N GLU A 117 -0.97 19.49 14.42
CA GLU A 117 -1.19 20.06 15.74
C GLU A 117 -1.83 21.45 15.59
N GLY A 118 -3.15 21.50 15.67
CA GLY A 118 -3.90 22.71 15.38
C GLY A 118 -3.69 23.14 13.93
N GLU A 119 -3.19 24.36 13.76
CA GLU A 119 -2.89 24.93 12.43
C GLU A 119 -1.51 24.49 11.90
N LYS A 120 -0.70 23.86 12.72
CA LYS A 120 0.67 23.48 12.38
C LYS A 120 0.71 22.04 11.89
N VAL A 121 1.51 21.79 10.88
CA VAL A 121 1.82 20.42 10.45
C VAL A 121 3.32 20.22 10.50
N HIS A 122 3.73 19.30 11.34
CA HIS A 122 5.11 18.88 11.54
C HIS A 122 5.36 17.65 10.67
N VAL A 123 6.43 17.66 9.91
CA VAL A 123 6.80 16.54 9.03
C VAL A 123 8.13 15.97 9.52
N PHE A 124 8.18 14.66 9.61
CA PHE A 124 9.35 13.90 10.06
C PHE A 124 9.69 12.90 8.96
N TYR A 125 10.96 12.80 8.59
CA TYR A 125 11.36 11.90 7.51
C TYR A 125 12.79 11.42 7.71
N THR A 126 13.17 10.40 6.98
CA THR A 126 14.55 9.95 6.97
C THR A 126 15.27 10.66 5.83
N GLY A 127 16.34 11.37 6.17
CA GLY A 127 17.28 11.92 5.21
C GLY A 127 18.44 10.97 5.03
N ILE A 128 18.97 10.88 3.81
CA ILE A 128 20.20 10.15 3.49
C ILE A 128 21.24 11.18 3.10
N GLU A 129 22.30 11.28 3.90
CA GLU A 129 23.23 12.42 3.82
C GLU A 129 24.16 12.40 2.61
N ASN A 130 24.71 11.23 2.27
CA ASN A 130 25.82 11.18 1.32
C ASN A 130 25.92 9.79 0.63
N GLU A 131 26.94 9.63 -0.18
CA GLU A 131 27.20 8.39 -0.94
C GLU A 131 27.45 7.15 -0.07
N GLU A 132 27.80 7.34 1.20
CA GLU A 132 27.93 6.25 2.18
C GLU A 132 26.55 5.83 2.72
N MET A 133 25.49 6.50 2.29
CA MET A 133 24.07 6.23 2.64
C MET A 133 23.82 6.38 4.14
N ILE A 134 24.45 7.38 4.79
CA ILE A 134 24.27 7.62 6.23
C ILE A 134 22.86 8.16 6.47
N PRO A 135 22.03 7.45 7.25
CA PRO A 135 20.67 7.91 7.53
C PRO A 135 20.62 8.82 8.76
N CYS A 136 19.68 9.74 8.73
CA CYS A 136 19.36 10.57 9.90
C CYS A 136 17.86 10.84 9.93
N THR A 137 17.34 11.27 11.08
CA THR A 137 15.95 11.74 11.15
C THR A 137 15.93 13.25 10.93
N CYS A 138 15.09 13.66 10.00
CA CYS A 138 14.90 15.06 9.64
C CYS A 138 13.50 15.55 10.02
N TYR A 139 13.40 16.86 10.16
CA TYR A 139 12.17 17.59 10.45
C TYR A 139 11.95 18.65 9.36
N ALA A 140 10.67 18.92 9.07
CA ALA A 140 10.24 20.04 8.25
C ALA A 140 8.89 20.56 8.78
N ARG A 141 8.52 21.77 8.36
CA ARG A 141 7.13 22.26 8.54
C ARG A 141 6.42 22.22 7.20
N PHE A 142 5.13 21.95 7.26
CA PHE A 142 4.27 22.00 6.09
C PHE A 142 3.15 23.01 6.36
N ASP A 143 2.97 23.97 5.46
CA ASP A 143 1.98 25.05 5.60
C ASP A 143 0.71 24.81 4.75
N GLY A 144 0.59 23.65 4.11
CA GLY A 144 -0.47 23.33 3.16
C GLY A 144 -0.04 23.45 1.71
N GLU A 145 1.08 24.15 1.45
CA GLU A 145 1.64 24.34 0.10
C GLU A 145 3.08 23.86 0.01
N LYS A 146 3.90 24.22 0.99
CA LYS A 146 5.36 24.02 0.93
C LYS A 146 5.90 23.39 2.19
N LEU A 147 6.94 22.59 2.01
CA LEU A 147 7.77 22.05 3.08
C LEU A 147 8.95 23.03 3.31
N THR A 148 9.03 23.54 4.54
CA THR A 148 10.03 24.55 4.93
C THR A 148 10.77 24.10 6.20
N ASP A 149 11.79 24.87 6.61
CA ASP A 149 12.54 24.64 7.84
C ASP A 149 13.12 23.23 7.98
N ARG A 150 13.58 22.67 6.85
CA ARG A 150 14.16 21.33 6.81
C ARG A 150 15.48 21.29 7.58
N LYS A 151 15.60 20.36 8.51
CA LYS A 151 16.81 20.20 9.32
C LYS A 151 16.91 18.78 9.91
N LYS A 152 18.12 18.33 10.15
CA LYS A 152 18.39 17.11 10.91
C LYS A 152 18.03 17.33 12.37
N ILE A 153 17.34 16.37 12.99
CA ILE A 153 16.94 16.42 14.42
C ILE A 153 17.45 15.24 15.22
N VAL A 154 17.78 14.11 14.58
CA VAL A 154 18.41 12.96 15.26
C VAL A 154 19.43 12.36 14.32
N GLU A 155 20.61 12.10 14.82
CA GLU A 155 21.66 11.34 14.14
C GLU A 155 21.51 9.85 14.46
N MET A 156 21.76 9.00 13.47
CA MET A 156 21.85 7.56 13.69
C MET A 156 23.05 7.28 14.61
N ASP A 157 22.84 6.40 15.60
CA ASP A 157 23.89 6.01 16.53
C ASP A 157 24.59 4.73 16.00
N PRO A 158 25.84 4.85 15.51
CA PRO A 158 26.55 3.70 14.93
C PRO A 158 26.96 2.65 15.97
N ASP A 159 26.87 2.94 17.27
CA ASP A 159 27.16 1.95 18.31
C ASP A 159 25.95 1.07 18.59
N GLN A 160 24.73 1.52 18.24
CA GLN A 160 23.49 0.80 18.53
C GLN A 160 22.88 0.15 17.29
N THR A 161 23.04 0.77 16.11
CA THR A 161 22.37 0.30 14.90
C THR A 161 23.33 0.14 13.73
N THR A 162 22.94 -0.67 12.75
CA THR A 162 23.58 -0.67 11.44
C THR A 162 23.10 0.56 10.65
N MET A 163 23.45 0.65 9.36
CA MET A 163 22.92 1.70 8.46
C MET A 163 21.44 1.52 8.17
N ASN A 164 20.81 0.43 8.61
CA ASN A 164 19.37 0.26 8.56
C ASN A 164 18.73 0.98 9.75
N TYR A 165 18.47 2.27 9.59
CA TYR A 165 17.82 3.16 10.56
C TYR A 165 16.95 4.12 9.75
N ARG A 166 15.61 4.10 9.94
CA ARG A 166 14.72 4.92 9.12
C ARG A 166 13.26 4.93 9.60
N ASP A 167 12.44 5.74 8.95
CA ASP A 167 10.98 5.75 8.99
C ASP A 167 10.45 6.24 10.35
N PRO A 168 10.75 7.52 10.71
CA PRO A 168 10.25 8.05 11.98
C PRO A 168 8.72 8.14 12.01
N TYR A 169 8.13 7.74 13.11
CA TYR A 169 6.70 7.90 13.40
C TYR A 169 6.54 8.63 14.72
N VAL A 170 5.84 9.77 14.72
CA VAL A 170 5.71 10.66 15.86
C VAL A 170 4.25 10.75 16.31
N TRP A 171 4.06 10.73 17.62
CA TRP A 171 2.76 11.05 18.23
C TRP A 171 2.99 11.96 19.44
N LYS A 172 1.92 12.65 19.84
CA LYS A 172 1.95 13.47 21.04
C LYS A 172 1.14 12.79 22.14
N ARG A 173 1.69 12.74 23.34
CA ARG A 173 1.00 12.27 24.53
C ARG A 173 1.20 13.33 25.63
N ASP A 174 0.08 13.89 26.08
CA ASP A 174 0.10 15.01 27.03
C ASP A 174 0.89 16.21 26.47
N SER A 175 1.97 16.61 27.11
CA SER A 175 2.81 17.73 26.68
C SER A 175 4.10 17.30 25.98
N GLU A 176 4.24 16.01 25.68
CA GLU A 176 5.48 15.46 25.14
C GLU A 176 5.27 14.83 23.76
N TYR A 177 6.31 14.90 22.97
CA TYR A 177 6.39 14.23 21.68
C TYR A 177 7.19 12.95 21.86
N TRP A 178 6.68 11.87 21.29
CA TRP A 178 7.34 10.57 21.27
C TRP A 178 7.55 10.17 19.81
N MET A 179 8.69 9.56 19.54
CA MET A 179 9.02 9.13 18.18
C MET A 179 9.55 7.69 18.22
N LEU A 180 8.99 6.85 17.36
CA LEU A 180 9.55 5.54 17.02
C LEU A 180 10.32 5.66 15.71
N THR A 181 11.49 5.04 15.65
CA THR A 181 12.23 4.87 14.39
C THR A 181 12.58 3.39 14.25
N GLY A 182 12.37 2.85 13.08
CA GLY A 182 12.75 1.48 12.78
C GLY A 182 14.24 1.35 12.60
N ALA A 183 14.80 0.23 13.07
CA ALA A 183 16.24 0.00 12.93
C ALA A 183 16.59 -1.49 12.93
N GLU A 184 17.82 -1.77 12.50
CA GLU A 184 18.48 -3.05 12.67
C GLU A 184 19.60 -2.87 13.69
N SER A 185 19.60 -3.69 14.74
CA SER A 185 20.64 -3.65 15.75
C SER A 185 21.98 -4.21 15.23
N LYS A 186 23.05 -4.05 16.00
CA LYS A 186 24.36 -4.64 15.67
C LYS A 186 24.33 -6.17 15.65
N GLU A 187 23.37 -6.77 16.35
CA GLU A 187 23.16 -8.21 16.40
C GLU A 187 22.25 -8.69 15.24
N HIS A 188 21.90 -7.80 14.30
CA HIS A 188 21.03 -8.09 13.16
C HIS A 188 19.61 -8.46 13.61
N GLU A 189 19.09 -7.73 14.59
CA GLU A 189 17.71 -7.85 15.08
C GLU A 189 16.91 -6.61 14.71
N GLY A 190 15.66 -6.83 14.28
CA GLY A 190 14.72 -5.72 14.02
C GLY A 190 14.27 -5.07 15.33
N ILE A 191 14.53 -3.77 15.46
CA ILE A 191 14.25 -3.03 16.70
C ILE A 191 13.49 -1.75 16.40
N LEU A 192 12.82 -1.21 17.44
CA LEU A 192 12.20 0.11 17.43
C LEU A 192 12.93 1.00 18.45
N MET A 193 13.53 2.06 17.94
CA MET A 193 14.19 3.07 18.76
C MET A 193 13.14 4.08 19.22
N LEU A 194 13.08 4.37 20.51
CA LEU A 194 12.14 5.33 21.09
C LEU A 194 12.90 6.61 21.46
N TYR A 195 12.32 7.73 21.06
CA TYR A 195 12.85 9.05 21.40
C TYR A 195 11.75 9.87 22.08
N ARG A 196 12.16 10.82 22.93
CA ARG A 196 11.28 11.71 23.68
C ARG A 196 11.67 13.16 23.39
N GLY A 197 10.68 14.01 23.16
CA GLY A 197 10.89 15.43 22.93
C GLY A 197 9.91 16.32 23.68
N LYS A 198 10.36 17.49 24.10
CA LYS A 198 9.49 18.55 24.62
C LYS A 198 9.01 19.48 23.52
N GLN A 199 9.66 19.43 22.37
CA GLN A 199 9.32 20.19 21.17
C GLN A 199 9.30 19.24 19.98
N ALA A 200 8.51 19.57 18.98
CA ALA A 200 8.36 18.71 17.81
C ALA A 200 9.66 18.51 17.02
N ASP A 201 10.62 19.40 17.17
CA ASP A 201 11.87 19.40 16.41
C ASP A 201 13.13 19.13 17.26
N SER A 202 12.96 18.53 18.45
CA SER A 202 14.09 18.25 19.35
C SER A 202 13.80 16.99 20.18
N TYR A 203 14.66 16.00 20.06
CA TYR A 203 14.47 14.68 20.67
C TYR A 203 15.73 14.18 21.37
N GLU A 204 15.51 13.41 22.43
CA GLU A 204 16.54 12.65 23.13
C GLU A 204 16.20 11.17 23.04
N TYR A 205 17.22 10.33 22.91
CA TYR A 205 17.04 8.87 22.90
C TYR A 205 16.52 8.42 24.26
N ALA A 206 15.40 7.72 24.26
CA ALA A 206 14.74 7.20 25.46
C ALA A 206 15.04 5.71 25.70
N GLY A 207 15.33 4.96 24.63
CA GLY A 207 15.65 3.55 24.73
C GLY A 207 15.10 2.73 23.57
N ARG A 208 15.31 1.42 23.61
CA ARG A 208 14.75 0.44 22.66
C ARG A 208 13.40 -0.05 23.19
N VAL A 209 12.39 -0.14 22.33
CA VAL A 209 11.08 -0.72 22.68
C VAL A 209 11.16 -2.24 22.63
N ARG A 210 10.76 -2.87 23.72
CA ARG A 210 10.60 -4.33 23.79
C ARG A 210 9.17 -4.69 23.35
N LEU A 211 9.07 -5.58 22.38
CA LEU A 211 7.79 -6.12 21.91
C LEU A 211 7.49 -7.40 22.68
N LEU A 212 6.48 -7.38 23.53
CA LEU A 212 6.19 -8.50 24.45
C LEU A 212 4.91 -9.24 24.04
N GLN A 213 5.07 -10.39 23.40
CA GLN A 213 3.93 -11.27 23.06
C GLN A 213 3.66 -12.22 24.22
N ASN A 214 2.52 -12.04 24.88
CA ASN A 214 2.14 -12.83 26.06
C ASN A 214 3.23 -12.83 27.14
N GLY A 215 3.93 -11.70 27.29
CA GLY A 215 4.98 -11.51 28.30
C GLY A 215 6.36 -12.00 27.88
N GLN A 216 6.51 -12.56 26.69
CA GLN A 216 7.81 -12.99 26.14
C GLN A 216 8.24 -12.03 25.02
N GLU A 217 9.53 -11.71 24.99
CA GLU A 217 10.06 -10.80 23.98
C GLU A 217 9.98 -11.46 22.58
N ALA A 218 9.34 -10.74 21.66
CA ALA A 218 9.12 -11.20 20.28
C ALA A 218 10.14 -10.52 19.35
N MET A 219 10.88 -11.31 18.61
CA MET A 219 11.82 -10.83 17.61
C MET A 219 11.19 -10.93 16.22
N LEU A 220 11.10 -9.81 15.51
CA LEU A 220 10.39 -9.72 14.23
C LEU A 220 11.37 -9.42 13.09
N GLY A 221 12.11 -10.44 12.66
CA GLY A 221 13.07 -10.28 11.57
C GLY A 221 14.29 -9.46 11.95
N TYR A 222 15.00 -8.95 10.94
CA TYR A 222 16.25 -8.23 11.15
C TYR A 222 16.12 -6.69 11.09
N MET A 223 15.01 -6.17 10.55
CA MET A 223 14.76 -4.73 10.45
C MET A 223 13.25 -4.49 10.56
N LEU A 224 12.85 -3.50 11.36
CA LEU A 224 11.43 -3.10 11.49
C LEU A 224 11.24 -1.77 10.75
N GLU A 225 10.76 -1.83 9.49
CA GLU A 225 10.48 -0.64 8.68
C GLU A 225 9.10 -0.07 8.98
N CYS A 226 8.92 1.20 8.71
CA CYS A 226 7.64 1.91 8.67
C CYS A 226 6.75 1.67 9.90
N PRO A 227 7.27 1.88 11.12
CA PRO A 227 6.41 1.75 12.30
C PRO A 227 5.30 2.79 12.26
N ASN A 228 4.11 2.39 12.67
CA ASN A 228 2.96 3.27 12.89
C ASN A 228 2.38 2.93 14.25
N TYR A 229 2.13 3.95 15.07
CA TYR A 229 1.58 3.74 16.40
C TYR A 229 0.47 4.74 16.67
N TYR A 230 -0.66 4.27 17.19
CA TYR A 230 -1.73 5.14 17.66
C TYR A 230 -2.51 4.44 18.78
N GLU A 231 -3.29 5.24 19.48
CA GLU A 231 -4.14 4.74 20.55
C GLU A 231 -5.60 4.95 20.19
N GLU A 232 -6.40 3.91 20.43
CA GLU A 232 -7.83 3.91 20.18
C GLU A 232 -8.53 3.07 21.26
N ASN A 233 -9.52 3.65 21.94
CA ASN A 233 -10.32 2.93 22.96
C ASN A 233 -9.46 2.27 24.05
N GLN A 234 -8.45 2.99 24.55
CA GLN A 234 -7.51 2.54 25.60
C GLN A 234 -6.63 1.36 25.15
N LYS A 235 -6.50 1.15 23.85
CA LYS A 235 -5.59 0.16 23.26
C LYS A 235 -4.54 0.86 22.42
N GLY A 236 -3.34 0.31 22.43
CA GLY A 236 -2.30 0.68 21.48
C GLY A 236 -2.40 -0.20 20.24
N VAL A 237 -2.32 0.41 19.07
CA VAL A 237 -2.17 -0.28 17.80
C VAL A 237 -0.78 0.04 17.26
N LEU A 238 -0.02 -1.00 17.00
CA LEU A 238 1.29 -0.89 16.37
C LEU A 238 1.31 -1.73 15.12
N PHE A 239 1.69 -1.16 13.98
CA PHE A 239 2.01 -1.95 12.81
C PHE A 239 3.36 -1.53 12.26
N CYS A 240 4.02 -2.46 11.61
CA CYS A 240 5.34 -2.27 11.01
C CYS A 240 5.55 -3.28 9.89
N SER A 241 6.63 -3.09 9.16
CA SER A 241 7.00 -3.88 7.98
C SER A 241 8.32 -4.62 8.28
N PRO A 242 8.27 -5.77 9.00
CA PRO A 242 9.49 -6.47 9.37
C PRO A 242 10.13 -7.17 8.16
N MET A 243 11.42 -6.91 7.96
CA MET A 243 12.22 -7.62 6.97
C MET A 243 12.77 -8.92 7.59
N GLY A 244 12.58 -10.02 6.86
CA GLY A 244 13.11 -11.32 7.29
C GLY A 244 12.20 -12.10 8.23
N ILE A 245 10.97 -11.66 8.45
CA ILE A 245 9.99 -12.47 9.21
C ILE A 245 9.63 -13.72 8.41
N SER A 246 9.44 -14.84 9.10
CA SER A 246 9.10 -16.12 8.46
C SER A 246 8.16 -16.94 9.35
N SER A 247 7.55 -17.96 8.75
CA SER A 247 6.66 -18.89 9.43
C SER A 247 6.73 -20.27 8.79
N GLU A 248 6.57 -21.30 9.60
CA GLU A 248 6.40 -22.68 9.12
C GLU A 248 5.03 -22.90 8.48
N ASN A 249 4.06 -22.04 8.75
CA ASN A 249 2.74 -22.12 8.14
C ASN A 249 2.86 -21.89 6.63
N LYS A 250 2.12 -22.64 5.86
CA LYS A 250 2.13 -22.59 4.39
C LYS A 250 1.76 -21.22 3.83
N TYR A 251 0.92 -20.46 4.52
CA TYR A 251 0.32 -19.25 3.98
C TYR A 251 0.73 -17.96 4.70
N ASP A 252 1.35 -18.04 5.88
CA ASP A 252 1.68 -16.84 6.66
C ASP A 252 3.10 -16.35 6.33
N TYR A 253 3.25 -15.04 6.16
CA TYR A 253 4.52 -14.35 5.92
C TYR A 253 5.27 -14.90 4.71
N LYS A 254 4.55 -15.15 3.60
CA LYS A 254 5.14 -15.69 2.34
C LYS A 254 5.36 -14.60 1.29
N ASN A 255 5.06 -13.35 1.60
CA ASN A 255 5.41 -12.21 0.75
C ASN A 255 6.92 -11.99 0.76
N VAL A 256 7.46 -11.31 -0.22
CA VAL A 256 8.87 -10.88 -0.23
C VAL A 256 9.16 -10.11 1.06
N PHE A 257 8.25 -9.20 1.41
CA PHE A 257 8.24 -8.50 2.69
C PHE A 257 6.79 -8.44 3.19
N SER A 258 6.58 -8.72 4.46
CA SER A 258 5.25 -8.72 5.07
C SER A 258 5.05 -7.48 5.93
N VAL A 259 3.79 -7.12 6.13
CA VAL A 259 3.40 -6.08 7.09
C VAL A 259 2.58 -6.73 8.19
N VAL A 260 2.93 -6.45 9.44
CA VAL A 260 2.22 -7.00 10.61
C VAL A 260 1.59 -5.90 11.43
N TYR A 261 0.51 -6.26 12.15
CA TYR A 261 -0.05 -5.39 13.19
C TYR A 261 -0.29 -6.17 14.47
N MET A 262 -0.22 -5.42 15.55
CA MET A 262 -0.47 -5.92 16.91
C MET A 262 -1.40 -4.92 17.61
N ILE A 263 -2.35 -5.44 18.39
CA ILE A 263 -3.21 -4.64 19.26
C ILE A 263 -2.92 -5.06 20.69
N GLY A 264 -2.61 -4.10 21.53
CA GLY A 264 -2.21 -4.37 22.90
C GLY A 264 -2.59 -3.25 23.85
N LYS A 265 -1.91 -3.22 24.99
CA LYS A 265 -1.98 -2.08 25.88
C LYS A 265 -1.30 -0.88 25.23
N PRO A 266 -1.65 0.37 25.60
CA PRO A 266 -0.85 1.51 25.19
C PRO A 266 0.64 1.30 25.49
N LEU A 267 1.49 1.78 24.60
CA LEU A 267 2.95 1.67 24.76
C LEU A 267 3.35 2.30 26.10
N ASP A 268 3.97 1.50 26.96
CA ASP A 268 4.55 1.98 28.22
C ASP A 268 5.90 2.64 27.90
N THR A 269 5.88 3.96 27.83
CA THR A 269 7.07 4.73 27.46
C THR A 269 8.13 4.78 28.56
N GLU A 270 7.75 4.53 29.81
CA GLU A 270 8.71 4.47 30.93
C GLU A 270 9.46 3.13 30.91
N ARG A 271 8.74 2.02 30.77
CA ARG A 271 9.34 0.68 30.66
C ARG A 271 9.85 0.38 29.26
N LYS A 272 9.40 1.14 28.28
CA LYS A 272 9.69 0.93 26.84
C LYS A 272 9.20 -0.45 26.42
N GLU A 273 7.93 -0.76 26.72
CA GLU A 273 7.31 -2.05 26.46
C GLU A 273 5.99 -1.89 25.72
N PHE A 274 5.82 -2.66 24.64
CA PHE A 274 4.55 -2.83 23.98
C PHE A 274 4.07 -4.27 24.17
N GLN A 275 2.98 -4.44 24.94
CA GLN A 275 2.46 -5.76 25.33
C GLN A 275 1.25 -6.11 24.48
N PHE A 276 1.28 -7.26 23.81
CA PHE A 276 0.21 -7.74 22.95
C PHE A 276 0.05 -9.27 23.08
N SER A 277 -1.08 -9.81 22.63
CA SER A 277 -1.32 -11.24 22.62
C SER A 277 -1.07 -11.89 21.26
N GLU A 278 -1.59 -11.26 20.21
CA GLU A 278 -1.56 -11.84 18.86
C GLU A 278 -0.98 -10.84 17.87
N MET A 279 -0.31 -11.37 16.85
CA MET A 279 0.22 -10.61 15.72
C MET A 279 -0.44 -11.12 14.44
N TYR A 280 -0.79 -10.21 13.56
CA TYR A 280 -1.50 -10.53 12.31
C TYR A 280 -0.86 -9.82 11.14
N GLU A 281 -0.90 -10.44 9.96
CA GLU A 281 -0.58 -9.72 8.74
C GLU A 281 -1.64 -8.65 8.48
N LEU A 282 -1.20 -7.43 8.16
CA LEU A 282 -2.10 -6.31 7.89
C LEU A 282 -2.82 -6.50 6.56
N ASP A 283 -2.15 -7.09 5.57
CA ASP A 283 -2.73 -7.41 4.27
C ASP A 283 -2.14 -8.74 3.79
N LYS A 284 -2.96 -9.55 3.15
CA LYS A 284 -2.54 -10.85 2.60
C LYS A 284 -2.10 -10.74 1.12
N GLY A 285 -2.09 -9.53 0.56
CA GLY A 285 -1.65 -9.28 -0.82
C GLY A 285 -0.14 -9.43 -1.00
N PHE A 286 0.27 -9.86 -2.19
CA PHE A 286 1.69 -10.12 -2.47
C PHE A 286 2.55 -8.86 -2.44
N ASP A 287 1.98 -7.74 -2.82
CA ASP A 287 2.74 -6.53 -3.07
C ASP A 287 2.42 -5.39 -2.09
N PHE A 288 1.68 -5.67 -1.01
CA PHE A 288 1.33 -4.67 -0.01
C PHE A 288 2.50 -4.45 0.95
N TYR A 289 2.98 -3.20 1.08
CA TYR A 289 4.11 -2.87 1.96
C TYR A 289 4.04 -1.42 2.44
N ALA A 290 4.85 -1.08 3.44
CA ALA A 290 5.10 0.28 3.93
C ALA A 290 3.83 1.11 4.13
N PRO A 291 2.79 0.61 4.82
CA PRO A 291 1.58 1.41 5.01
C PRO A 291 1.84 2.59 5.94
N GLN A 292 1.05 3.64 5.73
CA GLN A 292 1.02 4.79 6.65
C GLN A 292 -0.43 5.18 6.90
N SER A 293 -0.71 5.65 8.11
CA SER A 293 -2.06 6.08 8.47
C SER A 293 -2.05 7.43 9.18
N TYR A 294 -3.16 8.15 9.05
CA TYR A 294 -3.39 9.41 9.74
C TYR A 294 -4.86 9.50 10.17
N GLU A 295 -5.13 10.33 11.16
CA GLU A 295 -6.50 10.65 11.56
C GLU A 295 -6.97 11.86 10.77
N ASP A 296 -8.16 11.74 10.16
CA ASP A 296 -8.76 12.84 9.44
C ASP A 296 -9.64 13.72 10.35
N GLU A 297 -10.14 14.84 9.84
CA GLU A 297 -10.97 15.78 10.59
C GLU A 297 -12.35 15.20 10.97
N LYS A 298 -12.72 14.05 10.42
CA LYS A 298 -13.92 13.30 10.81
C LYS A 298 -13.61 12.23 11.86
N HIS A 299 -12.40 12.24 12.40
CA HIS A 299 -11.88 11.25 13.36
C HIS A 299 -11.88 9.81 12.82
N ARG A 300 -11.72 9.65 11.50
CA ARG A 300 -11.48 8.35 10.89
C ARG A 300 -9.97 8.17 10.75
N ARG A 301 -9.51 6.95 10.91
CA ARG A 301 -8.12 6.65 10.59
C ARG A 301 -8.04 6.12 9.17
N ILE A 302 -7.35 6.88 8.33
CA ILE A 302 -7.20 6.59 6.90
C ILE A 302 -5.81 6.01 6.65
N LEU A 303 -5.75 4.91 5.91
CA LEU A 303 -4.52 4.20 5.62
C LEU A 303 -4.32 4.11 4.10
N PHE A 304 -3.08 4.32 3.68
CA PHE A 304 -2.56 3.96 2.36
C PHE A 304 -1.39 3.00 2.53
N GLY A 305 -1.23 2.07 1.60
CA GLY A 305 -0.05 1.23 1.52
C GLY A 305 0.55 1.29 0.12
N TRP A 306 1.81 0.93 0.02
CA TRP A 306 2.51 0.77 -1.25
C TRP A 306 2.16 -0.60 -1.85
N LEU A 307 1.70 -0.62 -3.10
CA LEU A 307 1.51 -1.84 -3.90
C LEU A 307 2.74 -2.00 -4.81
N GLY A 308 3.70 -2.70 -4.28
CA GLY A 308 4.97 -2.97 -4.94
C GLY A 308 5.96 -3.66 -4.00
N ASN A 309 7.07 -4.08 -4.53
CA ASN A 309 8.19 -4.56 -3.73
C ASN A 309 9.50 -4.34 -4.49
N SER A 310 10.61 -4.31 -3.78
CA SER A 310 11.92 -3.97 -4.33
C SER A 310 12.61 -5.14 -5.06
N LYS A 311 12.02 -6.33 -5.09
CA LYS A 311 12.67 -7.55 -5.62
C LYS A 311 12.02 -8.09 -6.90
N SER A 312 10.81 -7.61 -7.23
CA SER A 312 10.06 -8.11 -8.39
C SER A 312 10.15 -7.13 -9.56
N GLU A 313 10.18 -7.68 -10.75
CA GLU A 313 9.98 -6.92 -12.00
C GLU A 313 8.49 -6.91 -12.34
N TYR A 314 8.02 -5.81 -12.85
CA TYR A 314 6.61 -5.62 -13.20
C TYR A 314 6.44 -5.41 -14.71
N PRO A 315 5.34 -5.88 -15.29
CA PRO A 315 5.08 -5.66 -16.72
C PRO A 315 5.05 -4.18 -17.13
N THR A 316 4.85 -3.28 -16.17
CA THR A 316 4.81 -1.82 -16.38
C THR A 316 6.20 -1.19 -16.51
N ASP A 317 7.25 -1.90 -16.06
CA ASP A 317 8.63 -1.39 -16.08
C ASP A 317 9.07 -1.01 -17.51
N LYS A 318 8.69 -1.82 -18.50
CA LYS A 318 8.98 -1.54 -19.91
C LYS A 318 8.32 -0.25 -20.42
N ASN A 319 7.31 0.25 -19.70
CA ASN A 319 6.59 1.49 -20.01
C ASN A 319 7.02 2.65 -19.10
N ASN A 320 8.18 2.48 -18.42
CA ASN A 320 8.86 3.50 -17.60
C ASN A 320 8.09 3.91 -16.35
N TRP A 321 7.29 3.01 -15.75
CA TRP A 321 6.68 3.26 -14.45
C TRP A 321 6.52 1.97 -13.66
N ALA A 322 6.61 2.10 -12.34
CA ALA A 322 6.46 0.97 -11.43
C ALA A 322 5.71 1.37 -10.17
N HIS A 323 4.82 0.49 -9.76
CA HIS A 323 4.10 0.51 -8.48
C HIS A 323 2.98 1.54 -8.43
N MET A 324 2.20 1.47 -7.32
CA MET A 324 1.08 2.37 -7.06
C MET A 324 0.76 2.34 -5.56
N LEU A 325 -0.07 3.26 -5.08
CA LEU A 325 -0.62 3.16 -3.73
C LEU A 325 -1.93 2.37 -3.76
N THR A 326 -2.29 1.77 -2.63
CA THR A 326 -3.62 1.16 -2.45
C THR A 326 -4.70 2.22 -2.60
N LEU A 327 -5.94 1.80 -2.80
CA LEU A 327 -7.06 2.67 -2.51
C LEU A 327 -7.03 3.06 -1.02
N PRO A 328 -7.46 4.28 -0.67
CA PRO A 328 -7.52 4.66 0.74
C PRO A 328 -8.50 3.77 1.52
N ARG A 329 -8.07 3.35 2.69
CA ARG A 329 -8.83 2.48 3.59
C ARG A 329 -9.10 3.20 4.89
N GLU A 330 -10.34 3.13 5.35
CA GLU A 330 -10.67 3.45 6.73
C GLU A 330 -10.37 2.22 7.58
N ILE A 331 -9.67 2.42 8.71
CA ILE A 331 -9.31 1.34 9.63
C ILE A 331 -9.80 1.66 11.04
N TRP A 332 -10.22 0.61 11.79
CA TRP A 332 -10.65 0.76 13.19
C TRP A 332 -10.55 -0.57 13.92
N ILE A 333 -10.60 -0.54 15.26
CA ILE A 333 -10.58 -1.75 16.08
C ILE A 333 -12.01 -2.29 16.27
N GLU A 334 -12.21 -3.58 16.00
CA GLU A 334 -13.42 -4.30 16.40
C GLU A 334 -13.03 -5.68 16.94
N LYS A 335 -13.42 -5.99 18.21
CA LYS A 335 -13.14 -7.29 18.83
C LYS A 335 -11.68 -7.74 18.74
N ASP A 336 -10.76 -6.85 19.07
CA ASP A 336 -9.31 -7.08 19.05
C ASP A 336 -8.74 -7.41 17.66
N ARG A 337 -9.44 -6.96 16.61
CA ARG A 337 -8.98 -7.05 15.22
C ARG A 337 -9.00 -5.68 14.60
N LEU A 338 -8.05 -5.43 13.74
CA LEU A 338 -8.05 -4.24 12.90
C LEU A 338 -8.93 -4.52 11.69
N ILE A 339 -10.01 -3.78 11.58
CA ILE A 339 -10.93 -3.86 10.44
C ILE A 339 -10.50 -2.82 9.41
N GLN A 340 -10.64 -3.16 8.14
CA GLN A 340 -10.28 -2.29 7.03
C GLN A 340 -11.40 -2.29 5.99
N GLN A 341 -11.72 -1.12 5.46
CA GLN A 341 -12.60 -1.03 4.30
C GLN A 341 -12.22 0.19 3.46
N PRO A 342 -12.47 0.15 2.15
CA PRO A 342 -12.28 1.35 1.33
C PRO A 342 -13.12 2.50 1.88
N VAL A 343 -12.58 3.71 1.85
CA VAL A 343 -13.28 4.89 2.37
C VAL A 343 -14.66 5.07 1.70
N GLU A 344 -15.61 5.65 2.43
CA GLU A 344 -17.00 5.75 1.98
C GLU A 344 -17.16 6.55 0.68
N GLU A 345 -16.30 7.53 0.46
CA GLU A 345 -16.31 8.38 -0.72
C GLU A 345 -16.20 7.57 -2.02
N LEU A 346 -15.47 6.46 -2.00
CA LEU A 346 -15.32 5.57 -3.17
C LEU A 346 -16.63 4.88 -3.55
N LYS A 347 -17.56 4.71 -2.60
CA LYS A 347 -18.89 4.15 -2.90
C LYS A 347 -19.69 5.09 -3.80
N ALA A 348 -19.54 6.40 -3.61
CA ALA A 348 -20.22 7.40 -4.45
C ALA A 348 -19.74 7.36 -5.90
N ALA A 349 -18.45 7.13 -6.12
CA ALA A 349 -17.89 6.95 -7.46
C ALA A 349 -18.49 5.75 -8.18
N SER A 350 -18.70 4.64 -7.46
CA SER A 350 -19.28 3.43 -8.05
C SER A 350 -20.74 3.64 -8.53
N CYS A 351 -21.50 4.55 -7.87
CA CYS A 351 -22.87 4.89 -8.26
C CYS A 351 -22.92 5.80 -9.50
N LYS A 352 -22.01 6.71 -9.69
CA LYS A 352 -21.92 7.56 -10.89
C LYS A 352 -21.58 6.77 -12.16
N UNK A 353 -20.99 5.92 -11.86
CA UNK A 353 -20.63 5.14 -12.89
C UNK A 353 -21.75 4.47 -13.58
N LYS A 354 -22.64 4.12 -12.94
CA LYS A 354 -23.84 3.48 -13.49
C LYS A 354 -24.60 4.32 -14.51
N LYS A 355 -24.59 5.61 -14.36
CA LYS A 355 -25.26 6.52 -15.28
C LYS A 355 -24.46 6.74 -16.59
N HIS A 356 -23.15 6.61 -16.53
CA HIS A 356 -22.26 6.82 -17.70
C HIS A 356 -21.98 5.54 -18.50
N CYS A 357 -22.17 4.36 -17.92
CA CYS A 357 -21.97 3.08 -18.64
C CYS A 357 -22.89 2.88 -19.85
N ARG A 358 -23.96 3.65 -19.98
CA ARG A 358 -24.82 3.64 -21.19
C ARG A 358 -24.18 4.31 -22.41
N ALA A 359 -23.09 5.07 -22.22
CA ALA A 359 -22.54 5.93 -23.26
C ALA A 359 -21.18 5.47 -23.85
N TYR A 360 -20.52 4.45 -23.28
CA TYR A 360 -19.17 4.07 -23.71
C TYR A 360 -19.12 2.79 -24.53
N LYS A 361 -18.70 2.92 -25.77
CA LYS A 361 -18.42 1.80 -26.70
C LYS A 361 -17.08 1.10 -26.45
N GLY A 362 -16.46 1.33 -25.33
CA GLY A 362 -15.20 0.65 -25.00
C GLY A 362 -15.23 0.04 -23.60
N UNK A 363 -15.35 -1.00 -23.44
CA UNK A 363 -15.54 -1.70 -22.38
C UNK A 363 -14.73 -1.51 -21.24
N ARG A 364 -15.06 -1.01 -20.58
CA ARG A 364 -14.54 -1.04 -19.22
C ARG A 364 -15.56 -1.67 -18.29
N MET A 365 -15.13 -2.62 -17.51
CA MET A 365 -16.00 -3.33 -16.57
C MET A 365 -16.05 -2.55 -15.24
N PHE A 366 -17.27 -2.32 -14.70
CA PHE A 366 -17.48 -1.71 -13.40
C PHE A 366 -18.19 -2.69 -12.45
N PHE A 367 -17.68 -2.86 -11.27
CA PHE A 367 -18.36 -3.63 -10.24
C PHE A 367 -19.18 -2.73 -9.35
N UNK A 368 -20.32 -2.77 -9.31
CA UNK A 368 -21.11 -2.07 -8.54
C UNK A 368 -21.64 -2.94 -7.51
N ALA A 369 -21.09 -2.80 -6.53
CA ALA A 369 -21.76 -3.46 -5.42
C ALA A 369 -22.91 -2.64 -4.85
N UNK A 370 -23.79 -2.71 -5.47
CA UNK A 370 -24.83 -2.04 -4.94
C UNK A 370 -25.56 -2.94 -4.09
N ARG A 371 -26.00 -2.54 -2.94
CA ARG A 371 -26.90 -3.23 -2.01
C ARG A 371 -28.22 -3.70 -2.65
N LYS A 372 -28.67 -3.01 -3.69
CA LYS A 372 -29.96 -3.29 -4.34
C LYS A 372 -29.90 -4.30 -5.48
N TYR A 373 -28.71 -4.51 -6.08
CA TYR A 373 -28.49 -5.51 -7.13
C TYR A 373 -27.36 -6.43 -6.69
N ARG A 374 -27.70 -7.37 -5.83
CA ARG A 374 -26.73 -8.37 -5.40
C ARG A 374 -26.37 -9.27 -6.59
N ARG A 375 -25.25 -8.92 -7.26
CA ARG A 375 -24.52 -9.79 -8.20
C ARG A 375 -24.95 -9.74 -9.68
N CYS A 376 -24.40 -8.78 -10.40
CA CYS A 376 -24.39 -8.83 -11.86
C CYS A 376 -22.95 -9.03 -12.36
N VAL A 377 -22.69 -10.06 -13.10
CA VAL A 377 -21.41 -10.25 -13.80
C VAL A 377 -21.63 -9.93 -15.27
N PHE A 378 -20.82 -9.02 -15.81
CA PHE A 378 -20.84 -8.69 -17.22
C PHE A 378 -19.82 -9.55 -17.95
N TYR A 379 -20.27 -10.30 -18.91
CA TYR A 379 -19.41 -11.08 -19.79
C TYR A 379 -19.48 -10.52 -21.21
N ARG A 380 -18.34 -10.37 -21.85
CA ARG A 380 -18.25 -9.93 -23.23
C ARG A 380 -17.95 -11.13 -24.13
N ASP A 381 -18.86 -11.43 -25.03
CA ASP A 381 -18.63 -12.48 -26.01
C ASP A 381 -17.70 -11.99 -27.15
N ARG A 382 -17.26 -12.91 -28.01
CA ARG A 382 -16.36 -12.61 -29.14
C ARG A 382 -16.96 -11.64 -30.17
N LYS A 383 -18.28 -11.38 -30.08
CA LYS A 383 -19.00 -10.45 -30.98
C LYS A 383 -19.37 -9.12 -30.30
N UNK A 384 -18.89 -9.09 -28.97
CA UNK A 384 -18.99 -8.00 -28.30
C UNK A 384 -20.24 -7.71 -27.63
N ARG A 385 -20.82 -8.63 -27.64
CA ARG A 385 -22.10 -8.52 -26.96
C ARG A 385 -21.92 -8.75 -25.47
N TRP A 386 -22.67 -8.00 -24.69
CA TRP A 386 -22.60 -8.07 -23.24
C TRP A 386 -23.81 -8.77 -22.66
N UNK A 387 -23.61 -9.66 -22.05
CA UNK A 387 -24.59 -10.30 -21.45
C UNK A 387 -24.55 -9.98 -20.04
N LEU A 388 -25.51 -9.54 -19.54
CA LEU A 388 -25.73 -9.30 -18.13
C LEU A 388 -26.26 -10.56 -17.44
N PHE A 389 -25.51 -11.08 -16.52
CA PHE A 389 -25.95 -12.22 -15.71
C PHE A 389 -26.44 -11.74 -14.34
N ASP A 390 -27.73 -11.93 -14.06
CA ASP A 390 -28.30 -11.73 -12.72
C ASP A 390 -28.02 -12.99 -11.88
N PHE A 391 -26.94 -12.94 -11.15
CA PHE A 391 -26.42 -14.06 -10.37
C PHE A 391 -27.41 -14.51 -9.24
N LYS A 392 -28.25 -13.63 -8.74
CA LYS A 392 -29.16 -13.95 -7.62
C LYS A 392 -30.36 -14.79 -8.04
N ARG A 393 -30.84 -14.57 -9.24
CA ARG A 393 -32.07 -15.26 -9.69
C ARG A 393 -31.81 -16.69 -10.17
N ARG A 394 -30.60 -16.97 -10.66
CA ARG A 394 -30.26 -18.29 -11.23
C ARG A 394 -29.35 -19.15 -10.35
N TRP A 395 -28.45 -18.55 -9.56
CA TRP A 395 -27.55 -19.31 -8.69
C TRP A 395 -28.11 -19.60 -7.30
N GLY A 396 -29.18 -18.96 -6.88
CA GLY A 396 -29.91 -19.32 -5.65
C GLY A 396 -30.43 -20.77 -5.68
N ARG A 397 -30.77 -21.28 -6.84
CA ARG A 397 -31.20 -22.68 -7.02
C ARG A 397 -30.04 -23.67 -6.97
N ILE A 398 -28.86 -23.23 -7.33
CA ILE A 398 -27.63 -24.04 -7.32
C ILE A 398 -27.18 -24.36 -5.91
N LEU A 399 -27.31 -23.39 -5.01
CA LEU A 399 -26.85 -23.52 -3.62
C LEU A 399 -27.81 -24.27 -2.73
N SER A 400 -29.01 -24.59 -3.21
CA SER A 400 -30.01 -25.31 -2.42
C SER A 400 -29.98 -26.85 -2.57
N GLY A 401 -28.96 -27.38 -3.24
CA GLY A 401 -28.71 -28.83 -3.29
C GLY A 401 -29.62 -29.65 -4.22
N GLN A 402 -30.42 -28.98 -5.04
CA GLN A 402 -31.20 -29.70 -6.03
C GLN A 402 -30.44 -29.90 -7.32
N LYS A 403 -30.53 -31.08 -7.89
CA LYS A 403 -29.80 -31.47 -9.10
C LYS A 403 -30.07 -30.55 -10.27
N TRP A 404 -28.97 -30.05 -10.80
CA TRP A 404 -28.91 -29.24 -11.98
C TRP A 404 -29.26 -30.03 -13.22
N TYR A 405 -30.28 -29.64 -13.83
CA TYR A 405 -30.38 -29.86 -15.28
C TYR A 405 -31.60 -29.11 -15.84
N ASP A 406 -31.38 -27.85 -16.17
CA ASP A 406 -32.19 -27.25 -17.23
C ASP A 406 -31.28 -27.09 -18.43
N ARG A 407 -31.34 -28.05 -19.30
CA ARG A 407 -30.53 -28.13 -20.55
C ARG A 407 -30.72 -26.91 -21.46
N SER A 408 -31.84 -26.20 -21.33
CA SER A 408 -32.16 -25.07 -22.21
C SER A 408 -31.37 -23.81 -21.89
N VAL A 409 -30.87 -23.68 -20.65
CA VAL A 409 -30.09 -22.52 -20.24
C VAL A 409 -28.57 -22.79 -20.27
N CYS A 410 -28.20 -24.05 -20.13
CA CYS A 410 -26.79 -24.44 -20.06
C CYS A 410 -26.18 -24.65 -21.46
N GLY A 411 -26.97 -24.99 -22.46
CA GLY A 411 -26.46 -25.36 -23.79
C GLY A 411 -25.66 -24.26 -24.49
N GLU A 412 -26.00 -23.02 -24.29
CA GLU A 412 -25.28 -21.89 -24.93
C GLU A 412 -24.06 -21.43 -24.12
N VAL A 413 -24.07 -21.61 -22.78
CA VAL A 413 -22.99 -21.13 -21.90
C VAL A 413 -21.92 -22.22 -21.73
N TRP A 414 -22.32 -23.50 -21.62
CA TRP A 414 -21.40 -24.59 -21.31
C TRP A 414 -20.63 -25.14 -22.54
N ASN A 415 -21.02 -24.77 -23.72
CA ASN A 415 -20.22 -25.05 -24.91
C ASN A 415 -19.11 -24.01 -25.15
N ASP A 416 -19.02 -22.99 -24.34
CA ASP A 416 -17.92 -22.06 -24.38
C ASP A 416 -16.67 -22.74 -23.78
N PRO A 417 -15.53 -22.73 -24.45
CA PRO A 417 -14.29 -23.31 -23.95
C PRO A 417 -13.84 -22.77 -22.60
N LEU A 418 -14.21 -21.54 -22.26
CA LEU A 418 -13.91 -20.94 -20.96
C LEU A 418 -14.68 -21.59 -19.81
N CYS A 419 -15.95 -21.96 -20.02
CA CYS A 419 -16.75 -22.62 -19.00
C CYS A 419 -16.29 -24.06 -18.73
N LYS A 420 -15.79 -24.74 -19.76
CA LYS A 420 -15.19 -26.07 -19.60
C LYS A 420 -13.89 -26.00 -18.78
N THR A 421 -13.10 -24.98 -19.01
CA THR A 421 -11.85 -24.75 -18.29
C THR A 421 -12.09 -24.54 -16.80
N VAL A 422 -13.11 -23.75 -16.43
CA VAL A 422 -13.46 -23.52 -15.03
C VAL A 422 -13.89 -24.81 -14.31
N ARG A 423 -14.55 -25.74 -15.04
CA ARG A 423 -14.96 -27.00 -14.46
C ARG A 423 -13.78 -27.97 -14.22
N GLU A 424 -12.78 -27.92 -15.09
CA GLU A 424 -11.59 -28.78 -14.97
C GLU A 424 -10.62 -28.27 -13.90
N GLU A 425 -10.64 -26.97 -13.62
CA GLU A 425 -9.73 -26.35 -12.66
C GLU A 425 -10.18 -26.44 -11.20
N THR A 426 -11.44 -26.78 -10.91
CA THR A 426 -11.89 -27.02 -9.53
C THR A 426 -11.31 -28.30 -8.94
N ASP A 427 -10.68 -29.14 -9.77
CA ASP A 427 -10.02 -30.37 -9.35
C ASP A 427 -8.49 -30.26 -9.29
N CYS A 428 -7.91 -29.05 -9.24
CA CYS A 428 -6.46 -28.86 -9.12
C CYS A 428 -5.92 -29.49 -7.82
N PRO A 429 -4.96 -30.43 -7.91
CA PRO A 429 -4.33 -30.97 -6.71
C PRO A 429 -3.44 -29.90 -6.04
N GLY A 430 -3.75 -29.57 -4.81
CA GLY A 430 -2.99 -28.58 -4.04
C GLY A 430 -3.83 -27.59 -3.26
N TYR A 431 -5.08 -27.41 -3.67
CA TYR A 431 -6.06 -26.72 -2.83
C TYR A 431 -6.93 -27.78 -2.19
N GLY A 432 -6.64 -28.15 -0.95
CA GLY A 432 -7.48 -29.06 -0.19
C GLY A 432 -8.93 -28.55 -0.10
N ARG A 433 -9.84 -29.46 0.14
CA ARG A 433 -11.31 -29.25 0.23
C ARG A 433 -11.77 -28.12 1.17
N SER A 434 -10.86 -27.35 1.73
CA SER A 434 -11.14 -26.36 2.77
C SER A 434 -11.47 -24.96 2.26
N PHE A 435 -11.21 -24.65 0.98
CA PHE A 435 -11.57 -23.33 0.44
C PHE A 435 -12.97 -23.42 -0.17
N GLN A 436 -13.98 -23.34 0.69
CA GLN A 436 -15.36 -23.38 0.23
C GLN A 436 -15.80 -22.02 -0.30
N TYR A 437 -16.72 -22.04 -1.23
CA TYR A 437 -17.39 -20.85 -1.79
C TYR A 437 -17.93 -19.92 -0.68
N ARG A 438 -18.24 -20.46 0.50
CA ARG A 438 -18.63 -19.66 1.67
C ARG A 438 -17.52 -18.74 2.17
N ASP A 439 -16.27 -19.19 2.09
CA ASP A 439 -15.11 -18.39 2.51
C ASP A 439 -14.81 -17.29 1.50
N PHE A 440 -15.01 -17.58 0.22
CA PHE A 440 -14.97 -16.60 -0.85
C PHE A 440 -16.04 -15.52 -0.66
N LEU A 441 -17.28 -15.91 -0.30
CA LEU A 441 -18.37 -14.95 -0.06
C LEU A 441 -18.14 -14.14 1.22
N ARG A 442 -17.60 -14.74 2.27
CA ARG A 442 -17.25 -14.03 3.51
C ARG A 442 -16.14 -13.02 3.27
N SER A 443 -15.14 -13.39 2.52
CA SER A 443 -14.06 -12.48 2.12
C SER A 443 -14.60 -11.31 1.30
N TRP A 444 -15.56 -11.57 0.43
CA TRP A 444 -16.25 -10.58 -0.37
C TRP A 444 -17.13 -9.63 0.47
N GLU A 445 -17.91 -10.20 1.39
CA GLU A 445 -18.80 -9.41 2.27
C GLU A 445 -18.02 -8.52 3.24
N ASN A 446 -16.81 -8.93 3.60
CA ASN A 446 -15.94 -8.22 4.52
C ASN A 446 -14.94 -7.28 3.83
N GLY A 447 -15.04 -7.09 2.53
CA GLY A 447 -14.17 -6.16 1.78
C GLY A 447 -12.72 -6.57 1.66
N ILE A 448 -12.40 -7.80 2.05
CA ILE A 448 -11.03 -8.31 2.05
C ILE A 448 -10.81 -9.16 0.78
N TYR A 449 -9.84 -8.78 -0.03
CA TYR A 449 -9.27 -9.60 -1.12
C TYR A 449 -10.04 -9.75 -2.44
N PHE A 450 -10.01 -8.71 -3.27
CA PHE A 450 -10.31 -8.90 -4.70
C PHE A 450 -9.06 -9.25 -5.52
N GLU A 451 -7.91 -8.70 -5.17
CA GLU A 451 -6.68 -8.89 -5.93
C GLU A 451 -6.08 -10.30 -5.80
N ASN A 452 -6.19 -10.91 -4.64
CA ASN A 452 -5.49 -12.17 -4.36
C ASN A 452 -6.14 -13.42 -4.94
N VAL A 453 -7.45 -13.46 -5.03
CA VAL A 453 -8.16 -14.64 -5.56
C VAL A 453 -7.86 -14.82 -7.06
N TYR A 454 -7.68 -13.71 -7.79
CA TYR A 454 -7.39 -13.78 -9.23
C TYR A 454 -5.97 -14.26 -9.53
N ARG A 455 -4.97 -13.80 -8.78
CA ARG A 455 -3.58 -14.25 -8.99
C ARG A 455 -3.40 -15.74 -8.70
N SER A 456 -4.06 -16.27 -7.68
CA SER A 456 -3.97 -17.69 -7.32
C SER A 456 -4.51 -18.62 -8.41
N CYS A 457 -5.53 -18.20 -9.15
CA CYS A 457 -6.08 -19.00 -10.25
C CYS A 457 -5.21 -18.99 -11.51
N PHE A 458 -4.37 -17.95 -11.68
CA PHE A 458 -3.55 -17.83 -12.88
C PHE A 458 -2.17 -18.49 -12.79
N LEU A 459 -1.65 -18.66 -11.57
CA LEU A 459 -0.32 -19.28 -11.37
C LEU A 459 -0.29 -20.80 -11.62
N CYS A 460 -1.47 -21.43 -11.75
CA CYS A 460 -1.55 -22.86 -12.04
C CYS A 460 -1.37 -23.22 -13.53
N LYS A 461 -1.23 -22.23 -14.43
CA LYS A 461 -1.03 -22.51 -15.85
C LYS A 461 0.41 -22.24 -16.30
N GLY A 462 1.15 -23.30 -16.46
CA GLY A 462 2.40 -23.26 -17.19
C GLY A 462 2.17 -22.85 -18.66
N GLU A 463 3.13 -22.13 -19.16
CA GLU A 463 3.31 -21.64 -20.52
C GLU A 463 2.40 -22.20 -21.62
N LYS A 464 1.44 -21.48 -22.06
CA LYS A 464 0.85 -21.45 -23.42
C LYS A 464 -0.53 -20.78 -23.44
N SER A 465 -0.59 -19.48 -23.34
CA SER A 465 -1.67 -18.69 -23.97
C SER A 465 -1.48 -17.19 -23.75
N GLU A 466 -0.65 -16.60 -24.57
CA GLU A 466 -0.36 -15.16 -24.51
C GLU A 466 -1.50 -14.23 -24.97
N ARG A 467 -2.64 -14.76 -25.39
CA ARG A 467 -3.62 -13.92 -26.11
C ARG A 467 -4.96 -13.65 -25.42
N LYS A 468 -5.21 -14.18 -24.22
CA LYS A 468 -6.57 -14.08 -23.65
C LYS A 468 -6.72 -13.43 -22.28
N VAL A 469 -5.64 -12.96 -21.70
CA VAL A 469 -5.63 -12.46 -20.29
C VAL A 469 -5.91 -10.97 -20.17
N LEU A 470 -5.89 -10.30 -21.32
CA LEU A 470 -5.99 -8.83 -21.42
C LEU A 470 -7.24 -8.14 -20.83
N UNK A 471 -7.93 -8.93 -20.42
CA UNK A 471 -9.07 -8.36 -20.00
C UNK A 471 -9.28 -8.28 -18.59
N PHE A 472 -8.78 -8.94 -18.15
CA PHE A 472 -9.07 -8.95 -16.71
C PHE A 472 -8.12 -8.05 -15.90
N GLU A 473 -6.95 -7.76 -16.43
CA GLU A 473 -5.94 -6.97 -15.72
C GLU A 473 -6.28 -5.47 -15.61
N LYS A 474 -7.23 -4.98 -16.38
CA LYS A 474 -7.66 -3.57 -16.29
C LYS A 474 -8.56 -3.24 -15.10
N ILE A 475 -8.80 -4.17 -14.23
CA ILE A 475 -9.72 -3.98 -13.09
C ILE A 475 -9.03 -3.84 -11.73
N UNK A 476 -8.06 -4.19 -11.90
CA UNK A 476 -7.32 -4.24 -10.74
C UNK A 476 -6.80 -3.06 -10.27
#